data_40de937a260d9531c3b4aaa405ba75db
#
_entry.id   40de937a260d9531c3b4aaa405ba75db
#
_cell.length_a   1.000
_cell.length_b   1.000
_cell.length_c   1.000
_cell.angle_alpha   90.00
_cell.angle_beta   90.00
_cell.angle_gamma   90.00
#
_symmetry.space_group_name_H-M   'P 1'
#
loop_
_entity.id
_entity.type
_entity.pdbx_description
1 polymer ?
#
loop_
_entity_poly.entity_id
_entity_poly.type
_entity_poly.pdbx_seq_one_letter_code
_entity_poly.pdbx_strand_id
1 'polypeptide(L)'
;VKLRQFDKADSTRVIINTENKIWLPGLVKGLEVLPLHNFEHENTALVKWDANTQFNLHRHYGGEEIFVIEGTFYDEHGSYPKYTWIRSPHMSQHTPYTLDDGAVIFVKTGHLLKKINE
;
A
#
# COMPACT_ATOMS: atom_id res chain seq x y z
N VAL A 1 7.13 -2.89 11.12
CA VAL A 1 6.35 -4.09 11.51
C VAL A 1 6.53 -5.18 10.47
N LYS A 2 6.99 -6.34 10.91
CA LYS A 2 7.11 -7.49 10.03
C LYS A 2 5.74 -8.14 9.89
N LEU A 3 5.21 -8.18 8.69
CA LEU A 3 3.92 -8.80 8.42
C LEU A 3 4.04 -10.33 8.51
N ARG A 4 3.02 -10.95 9.09
CA ARG A 4 2.96 -12.38 9.21
C ARG A 4 2.57 -13.00 7.87
N GLN A 5 3.26 -14.06 7.48
CA GLN A 5 2.86 -14.84 6.32
C GLN A 5 1.78 -15.84 6.74
N PHE A 6 0.68 -15.83 6.05
CA PHE A 6 -0.47 -16.67 6.40
C PHE A 6 -0.32 -18.10 5.96
N ASP A 7 0.29 -18.33 4.80
CA ASP A 7 0.35 -19.67 4.20
C ASP A 7 1.55 -19.73 3.25
N LYS A 8 2.48 -20.66 3.50
CA LYS A 8 3.70 -20.79 2.70
C LYS A 8 3.43 -21.16 1.25
N ALA A 9 2.36 -21.87 0.97
CA ALA A 9 1.99 -22.26 -0.39
C ALA A 9 1.03 -21.26 -1.05
N ASP A 10 0.59 -20.28 -0.29
CA ASP A 10 -0.41 -19.28 -0.72
C ASP A 10 -1.67 -19.94 -1.32
N SER A 11 -2.10 -21.03 -0.72
CA SER A 11 -3.21 -21.83 -1.20
C SER A 11 -4.49 -21.66 -0.39
N THR A 12 -4.43 -20.91 0.71
CA THR A 12 -5.55 -20.76 1.63
C THR A 12 -6.35 -19.51 1.27
N ARG A 13 -7.66 -19.67 1.18
CA ARG A 13 -8.57 -18.54 1.02
C ARG A 13 -8.51 -17.67 2.27
N VAL A 14 -8.39 -16.36 2.10
CA VAL A 14 -8.31 -15.40 3.19
C VAL A 14 -9.51 -14.45 3.12
N ILE A 15 -10.22 -14.33 4.24
CA ILE A 15 -11.36 -13.42 4.36
C ILE A 15 -11.16 -12.60 5.62
N ILE A 16 -11.12 -11.28 5.46
CA ILE A 16 -10.95 -10.35 6.58
C ILE A 16 -12.02 -9.27 6.46
N ASN A 17 -12.87 -9.17 7.48
CA ASN A 17 -13.75 -8.03 7.63
C ASN A 17 -12.96 -6.93 8.34
N THR A 18 -12.75 -5.81 7.70
CA THR A 18 -11.87 -4.75 8.20
C THR A 18 -12.56 -3.80 9.19
N GLU A 19 -13.87 -3.92 9.36
CA GLU A 19 -14.66 -2.94 10.13
C GLU A 19 -14.17 -2.77 11.57
N ASN A 20 -13.89 -3.89 12.25
CA ASN A 20 -13.52 -3.86 13.67
C ASN A 20 -12.06 -4.29 13.91
N LYS A 21 -11.21 -4.19 12.91
CA LYS A 21 -9.81 -4.55 13.06
C LYS A 21 -9.00 -3.40 13.66
N ILE A 22 -7.96 -3.76 14.38
CA ILE A 22 -7.03 -2.79 14.96
C ILE A 22 -5.98 -2.47 13.91
N TRP A 23 -5.84 -1.18 13.60
CA TRP A 23 -4.81 -0.70 12.70
C TRP A 23 -3.49 -0.57 13.45
N LEU A 24 -2.40 -0.89 12.78
CA LEU A 24 -1.05 -0.83 13.34
C LEU A 24 -0.37 0.48 12.95
N PRO A 25 0.56 0.99 13.78
CA PRO A 25 1.34 2.15 13.38
C PRO A 25 2.09 1.91 12.07
N GLY A 26 2.11 2.91 11.20
CA GLY A 26 2.89 2.87 9.97
C GLY A 26 4.34 3.26 10.19
N LEU A 27 5.08 3.38 9.09
CA LEU A 27 6.51 3.69 9.12
C LEU A 27 6.81 5.14 9.51
N VAL A 28 5.86 6.03 9.31
CA VAL A 28 5.98 7.44 9.71
C VAL A 28 4.74 7.85 10.48
N LYS A 29 4.87 8.94 11.25
CA LYS A 29 3.74 9.52 11.97
C LYS A 29 2.67 9.96 10.96
N GLY A 30 1.43 9.64 11.26
CA GLY A 30 0.31 9.94 10.39
C GLY A 30 -0.12 8.79 9.49
N LEU A 31 0.59 7.67 9.53
CA LEU A 31 0.20 6.46 8.82
C LEU A 31 -0.23 5.36 9.76
N GLU A 32 -1.31 4.67 9.40
CA GLU A 32 -1.74 3.44 10.06
C GLU A 32 -1.95 2.38 8.99
N VAL A 33 -1.60 1.15 9.32
CA VAL A 33 -1.63 0.03 8.38
C VAL A 33 -2.51 -1.09 8.91
N LEU A 34 -3.37 -1.61 8.04
CA LEU A 34 -4.11 -2.84 8.31
C LEU A 34 -3.63 -3.90 7.33
N PRO A 35 -2.75 -4.82 7.77
CA PRO A 35 -2.26 -5.89 6.91
C PRO A 35 -3.38 -6.84 6.52
N LEU A 36 -3.44 -7.22 5.25
CA LEU A 36 -4.43 -8.16 4.74
C LEU A 36 -3.80 -9.49 4.35
N HIS A 37 -2.68 -9.46 3.66
CA HIS A 37 -2.02 -10.67 3.18
C HIS A 37 -0.53 -10.42 2.95
N ASN A 38 0.25 -11.46 3.17
CA ASN A 38 1.69 -11.41 2.95
C ASN A 38 2.16 -12.78 2.44
N PHE A 39 2.85 -12.79 1.33
CA PHE A 39 3.43 -14.01 0.79
C PHE A 39 4.74 -13.68 0.06
N GLU A 40 5.85 -14.20 0.55
CA GLU A 40 7.19 -13.93 0.03
C GLU A 40 7.45 -12.41 -0.02
N HIS A 41 7.61 -11.83 -1.23
CA HIS A 41 7.83 -10.41 -1.42
C HIS A 41 6.53 -9.61 -1.55
N GLU A 42 5.39 -10.28 -1.63
CA GLU A 42 4.11 -9.64 -1.88
C GLU A 42 3.44 -9.24 -0.57
N ASN A 43 2.99 -8.01 -0.51
CA ASN A 43 2.25 -7.49 0.65
C ASN A 43 0.99 -6.81 0.17
N THR A 44 -0.12 -7.08 0.85
CA THR A 44 -1.40 -6.44 0.58
C THR A 44 -1.91 -5.84 1.88
N ALA A 45 -2.29 -4.58 1.86
CA ALA A 45 -2.72 -3.88 3.06
C ALA A 45 -3.65 -2.70 2.72
N LEU A 46 -4.39 -2.26 3.73
CA LEU A 46 -4.99 -0.93 3.72
C LEU A 46 -4.07 0.01 4.47
N VAL A 47 -3.92 1.22 3.98
CA VAL A 47 -3.11 2.25 4.63
C VAL A 47 -3.96 3.50 4.78
N LYS A 48 -4.02 4.01 5.99
CA LYS A 48 -4.72 5.24 6.32
C LYS A 48 -3.69 6.34 6.50
N TRP A 49 -3.88 7.43 5.80
CA TRP A 49 -3.04 8.61 5.84
C TRP A 49 -3.80 9.74 6.52
N ASP A 50 -3.26 10.27 7.60
CA ASP A 50 -3.79 11.48 8.19
C ASP A 50 -3.64 12.66 7.22
N ALA A 51 -4.37 13.73 7.48
CA ALA A 51 -4.18 14.97 6.73
C ALA A 51 -2.73 15.46 6.84
N ASN A 52 -2.24 16.09 5.79
CA ASN A 52 -0.94 16.76 5.76
C ASN A 52 0.22 15.88 6.21
N THR A 53 0.23 14.64 5.74
CA THR A 53 1.25 13.65 6.05
C THR A 53 2.14 13.43 4.83
N GLN A 54 3.44 13.30 5.04
CA GLN A 54 4.40 13.07 3.98
C GLN A 54 5.24 11.84 4.29
N PHE A 55 5.44 11.01 3.27
CA PHE A 55 6.36 9.88 3.32
C PHE A 55 7.63 10.28 2.56
N ASN A 56 8.78 9.78 2.98
CA ASN A 56 10.03 10.05 2.31
C ASN A 56 10.08 9.37 0.93
N LEU A 57 10.92 9.89 0.05
CA LEU A 57 11.20 9.25 -1.23
C LEU A 57 11.58 7.80 -0.99
N HIS A 58 10.92 6.89 -1.68
CA HIS A 58 11.22 5.47 -1.56
C HIS A 58 11.04 4.77 -2.89
N ARG A 59 11.68 3.62 -3.01
CA ARG A 59 11.67 2.83 -4.23
C ARG A 59 10.87 1.55 -4.01
N HIS A 60 10.10 1.17 -5.00
CA HIS A 60 9.21 0.01 -4.91
C HIS A 60 9.86 -1.23 -5.50
N TYR A 61 10.54 -2.03 -4.66
CA TYR A 61 11.01 -3.33 -5.09
C TYR A 61 9.80 -4.23 -5.37
N GLY A 62 9.71 -4.73 -6.60
CA GLY A 62 8.57 -5.51 -7.03
C GLY A 62 7.34 -4.70 -7.41
N GLY A 63 7.46 -3.37 -7.48
CA GLY A 63 6.37 -2.49 -7.90
C GLY A 63 5.30 -2.28 -6.84
N GLU A 64 4.29 -1.48 -7.21
CA GLU A 64 3.20 -1.13 -6.30
C GLU A 64 1.93 -0.86 -7.10
N GLU A 65 0.81 -1.34 -6.58
CA GLU A 65 -0.52 -0.94 -7.06
C GLU A 65 -1.29 -0.33 -5.91
N ILE A 66 -1.93 0.80 -6.18
CA ILE A 66 -2.71 1.55 -5.19
C ILE A 66 -4.10 1.80 -5.75
N PHE A 67 -5.11 1.60 -4.92
CA PHE A 67 -6.46 2.05 -5.21
C PHE A 67 -6.90 2.99 -4.11
N VAL A 68 -7.27 4.22 -4.48
CA VAL A 68 -7.69 5.24 -3.51
C VAL A 68 -9.13 4.99 -3.12
N ILE A 69 -9.36 4.66 -1.86
CA ILE A 69 -10.69 4.33 -1.32
C ILE A 69 -11.39 5.59 -0.81
N GLU A 70 -10.67 6.46 -0.12
CA GLU A 70 -11.19 7.72 0.42
C GLU A 70 -10.14 8.80 0.34
N GLY A 71 -10.59 10.06 0.31
CA GLY A 71 -9.72 11.20 0.29
C GLY A 71 -9.00 11.40 -1.03
N THR A 72 -7.83 12.03 -0.98
CA THR A 72 -7.01 12.29 -2.15
C THR A 72 -5.55 12.00 -1.83
N PHE A 73 -4.94 11.18 -2.66
CA PHE A 73 -3.53 10.80 -2.54
C PHE A 73 -2.73 11.61 -3.55
N TYR A 74 -1.51 12.00 -3.18
CA TYR A 74 -0.66 12.87 -3.99
C TYR A 74 0.75 12.30 -4.07
N ASP A 75 1.43 12.60 -5.16
CA ASP A 75 2.88 12.50 -5.27
C ASP A 75 3.38 13.58 -6.24
N GLU A 76 4.67 13.55 -6.57
CA GLU A 76 5.25 14.54 -7.47
C GLU A 76 4.69 14.49 -8.89
N HIS A 77 3.98 13.43 -9.24
CA HIS A 77 3.40 13.27 -10.59
C HIS A 77 1.96 13.78 -10.68
N GLY A 78 1.29 14.00 -9.56
CA GLY A 78 -0.08 14.49 -9.61
C GLY A 78 -0.89 14.23 -8.37
N SER A 79 -2.20 14.40 -8.50
CA SER A 79 -3.18 14.17 -7.46
C SER A 79 -4.16 13.08 -7.89
N TYR A 80 -4.54 12.22 -6.95
CA TYR A 80 -5.34 11.04 -7.23
C TYR A 80 -6.52 10.98 -6.26
N PRO A 81 -7.69 11.41 -6.71
CA PRO A 81 -8.88 11.39 -5.86
C PRO A 81 -9.43 9.98 -5.70
N LYS A 82 -10.45 9.89 -4.85
CA LYS A 82 -11.20 8.64 -4.62
C LYS A 82 -11.49 7.91 -5.92
N TYR A 83 -11.27 6.59 -5.91
CA TYR A 83 -11.49 5.67 -7.02
C TYR A 83 -10.43 5.70 -8.13
N THR A 84 -9.30 6.32 -7.88
CA THR A 84 -8.16 6.26 -8.79
C THR A 84 -7.33 5.02 -8.52
N TRP A 85 -6.95 4.33 -9.57
CA TRP A 85 -5.98 3.23 -9.51
C TRP A 85 -4.64 3.67 -10.09
N ILE A 86 -3.57 3.36 -9.37
CA ILE A 86 -2.21 3.73 -9.74
C ILE A 86 -1.37 2.47 -9.79
N ARG A 87 -0.64 2.29 -10.87
CA ARG A 87 0.30 1.18 -11.00
C ARG A 87 1.70 1.73 -11.24
N SER A 88 2.62 1.38 -10.35
CA SER A 88 4.00 1.82 -10.39
C SER A 88 4.91 0.61 -10.57
N PRO A 89 5.71 0.56 -11.65
CA PRO A 89 6.49 -0.64 -11.99
C PRO A 89 7.61 -0.92 -10.99
N HIS A 90 8.20 -2.10 -11.12
CA HIS A 90 9.35 -2.50 -10.33
C HIS A 90 10.45 -1.43 -10.37
N MET A 91 10.98 -1.09 -9.19
CA MET A 91 12.03 -0.09 -8.99
C MET A 91 11.63 1.35 -9.27
N SER A 92 10.36 1.63 -9.51
CA SER A 92 9.87 3.01 -9.56
C SER A 92 9.98 3.66 -8.18
N GLN A 93 9.98 4.98 -8.15
CA GLN A 93 10.09 5.71 -6.89
C GLN A 93 9.19 6.93 -6.90
N HIS A 94 8.73 7.32 -5.72
CA HIS A 94 7.93 8.54 -5.55
C HIS A 94 8.03 9.06 -4.12
N THR A 95 7.54 10.27 -3.92
CA THR A 95 7.42 10.92 -2.62
C THR A 95 5.94 11.21 -2.36
N PRO A 96 5.20 10.24 -1.79
CA PRO A 96 3.77 10.43 -1.61
C PRO A 96 3.44 11.30 -0.41
N TYR A 97 2.29 11.97 -0.49
CA TYR A 97 1.82 12.82 0.59
C TYR A 97 0.31 13.00 0.52
N THR A 98 -0.25 13.56 1.60
CA THR A 98 -1.66 13.97 1.66
C THR A 98 -1.75 15.44 2.05
N LEU A 99 -2.90 16.03 1.76
CA LEU A 99 -3.27 17.37 2.19
C LEU A 99 -4.47 17.29 3.15
N ASP A 100 -5.39 18.25 3.08
CA ASP A 100 -6.39 18.47 4.12
C ASP A 100 -7.33 17.29 4.41
N ASP A 101 -7.65 16.49 3.42
CA ASP A 101 -8.63 15.40 3.57
C ASP A 101 -8.01 14.03 3.88
N GLY A 102 -6.68 13.95 3.93
CA GLY A 102 -6.03 12.66 4.13
C GLY A 102 -6.37 11.69 3.02
N ALA A 103 -6.14 10.40 3.27
CA ALA A 103 -6.50 9.35 2.33
C ALA A 103 -6.58 7.99 2.99
N VAL A 104 -7.39 7.09 2.43
CA VAL A 104 -7.34 5.67 2.70
C VAL A 104 -7.09 4.97 1.38
N ILE A 105 -6.05 4.15 1.34
CA ILE A 105 -5.65 3.45 0.12
C ILE A 105 -5.54 1.95 0.35
N PHE A 106 -5.89 1.19 -0.69
CA PHE A 106 -5.56 -0.23 -0.79
C PHE A 106 -4.23 -0.33 -1.53
N VAL A 107 -3.28 -1.06 -0.96
CA VAL A 107 -1.92 -1.15 -1.51
C VAL A 107 -1.51 -2.59 -1.66
N LYS A 108 -0.98 -2.93 -2.82
CA LYS A 108 -0.31 -4.21 -3.04
C LYS A 108 1.08 -3.95 -3.59
N THR A 109 2.09 -4.53 -2.94
CA THR A 109 3.50 -4.35 -3.34
C THR A 109 4.19 -5.68 -3.54
N GLY A 110 5.26 -5.66 -4.34
CA GLY A 110 6.14 -6.81 -4.50
C GLY A 110 5.70 -7.82 -5.54
N HIS A 111 4.57 -7.62 -6.20
CA HIS A 111 3.98 -8.60 -7.12
C HIS A 111 4.26 -8.30 -8.60
N LEU A 112 5.00 -7.22 -8.89
CA LEU A 112 5.29 -6.79 -10.26
C LEU A 112 6.75 -7.05 -10.63
N LEU A 113 7.37 -8.04 -10.02
CA LEU A 113 8.72 -8.43 -10.38
C LEU A 113 8.73 -8.96 -11.82
N LYS A 114 9.67 -8.43 -12.62
CA LYS A 114 9.86 -8.91 -13.96
C LYS A 114 10.52 -10.28 -13.90
N LYS A 115 9.84 -11.29 -14.41
CA LYS A 115 10.42 -12.63 -14.51
C LYS A 115 11.34 -12.71 -15.72
N ILE A 116 12.46 -13.37 -15.53
CA ILE A 116 13.47 -13.59 -16.57
C ILE A 116 13.33 -15.01 -17.05
N ASN A 117 13.46 -15.25 -18.36
CA ASN A 117 13.46 -16.58 -18.97
C ASN A 117 12.09 -17.29 -18.89
N GLU A 118 11.05 -16.60 -19.14
CA GLU A 118 9.74 -17.20 -19.32
C GLU A 118 9.37 -17.32 -20.78
#